data_4c03f9846fdb57381a984411e9560f94
#
_entry.id   4c03f9846fdb57381a984411e9560f94
#
_cell.length_a   1.000
_cell.length_b   1.000
_cell.length_c   1.000
_cell.angle_alpha   90.00
_cell.angle_beta   90.00
_cell.angle_gamma   90.00
#
_symmetry.space_group_name_H-M   'P 1'
#
loop_
_entity.id
_entity.type
_entity.pdbx_description
1 polymer ?
#
loop_
_entity_poly.entity_id
_entity_poly.type
_entity_poly.pdbx_seq_one_letter_code
_entity_poly.pdbx_strand_id
1 'polypeptide(L)'
;EKRALGRKYVAKYIKVKPHILQKVSDFQAKYLENTYSIGVHIRGTDFSYAKPTSPETYIEAIHHHLDENKIKEFNLFLATDQVQFIEVFEKEFPGRVSYYNAIRSENHVAPFHFKDVNNYKKGEDVLIDMLLLSNCQFLFKGAAAVGEYALWLNPTLSCYDFALESDIERGRYSLRKGAFFKIDLGDKGSMKLKITYIQQVFRQILEQVKLIFEKDHD
;
A
#
# COMPACT_ATOMS: atom_id res chain seq x y z
N GLU A 1 10.05 14.58 6.44
CA GLU A 1 10.82 14.31 7.67
C GLU A 1 10.42 12.96 8.31
N LYS A 2 9.13 12.68 8.58
CA LYS A 2 8.67 11.45 9.25
C LYS A 2 8.84 10.19 8.42
N ARG A 3 8.60 10.24 7.10
CA ARG A 3 8.85 9.11 6.20
C ARG A 3 10.34 8.76 6.13
N ALA A 4 11.21 9.76 6.13
CA ALA A 4 12.65 9.55 6.21
C ALA A 4 13.09 8.90 7.53
N LEU A 5 12.44 9.28 8.64
CA LEU A 5 12.67 8.62 9.94
C LEU A 5 12.17 7.17 9.91
N GLY A 6 10.97 6.90 9.37
CA GLY A 6 10.44 5.56 9.15
C GLY A 6 11.41 4.71 8.32
N ARG A 7 11.93 5.25 7.21
CA ARG A 7 12.95 4.58 6.39
C ARG A 7 14.19 4.19 7.18
N LYS A 8 14.68 5.09 8.06
CA LYS A 8 15.86 4.82 8.90
C LYS A 8 15.64 3.60 9.81
N TYR A 9 14.44 3.49 10.41
CA TYR A 9 14.11 2.34 11.26
C TYR A 9 13.91 1.06 10.45
N VAL A 10 13.20 1.13 9.33
CA VAL A 10 13.02 -0.01 8.43
C VAL A 10 14.39 -0.53 7.98
N ALA A 11 15.27 0.33 7.46
CA ALA A 11 16.60 -0.06 7.00
C ALA A 11 17.48 -0.65 8.10
N LYS A 12 17.30 -0.20 9.35
CA LYS A 12 18.10 -0.67 10.49
C LYS A 12 17.65 -2.02 11.04
N TYR A 13 16.34 -2.24 11.11
CA TYR A 13 15.77 -3.37 11.86
C TYR A 13 15.09 -4.43 11.01
N ILE A 14 14.74 -4.11 9.74
CA ILE A 14 14.02 -5.03 8.87
C ILE A 14 14.96 -5.49 7.75
N LYS A 15 15.22 -6.80 7.71
CA LYS A 15 15.98 -7.44 6.64
C LYS A 15 15.04 -8.35 5.86
N VAL A 16 14.80 -8.00 4.60
CA VAL A 16 14.00 -8.84 3.72
C VAL A 16 14.83 -10.05 3.29
N LYS A 17 14.24 -11.23 3.34
CA LYS A 17 14.92 -12.48 2.96
C LYS A 17 15.29 -12.46 1.48
N PRO A 18 16.45 -13.04 1.10
CA PRO A 18 16.94 -13.01 -0.29
C PRO A 18 15.94 -13.56 -1.31
N HIS A 19 15.23 -14.64 -0.99
CA HIS A 19 14.26 -15.24 -1.92
C HIS A 19 13.04 -14.32 -2.18
N ILE A 20 12.66 -13.46 -1.23
CA ILE A 20 11.61 -12.44 -1.42
C ILE A 20 12.13 -11.33 -2.34
N LEU A 21 13.35 -10.86 -2.11
CA LEU A 21 14.00 -9.87 -2.98
C LEU A 21 14.14 -10.40 -4.41
N GLN A 22 14.46 -11.68 -4.58
CA GLN A 22 14.53 -12.31 -5.90
C GLN A 22 13.18 -12.29 -6.61
N LYS A 23 12.08 -12.66 -5.92
CA LYS A 23 10.72 -12.58 -6.48
C LYS A 23 10.34 -11.15 -6.93
N VAL A 24 10.73 -10.15 -6.14
CA VAL A 24 10.52 -8.74 -6.48
C VAL A 24 11.32 -8.35 -7.71
N SER A 25 12.61 -8.71 -7.77
CA SER A 25 13.49 -8.43 -8.90
C SER A 25 12.99 -9.09 -10.19
N ASP A 26 12.60 -10.37 -10.13
CA ASP A 26 12.08 -11.10 -11.28
C ASP A 26 10.79 -10.47 -11.82
N PHE A 27 9.89 -10.05 -10.92
CA PHE A 27 8.66 -9.37 -11.30
C PHE A 27 8.94 -8.01 -11.95
N GLN A 28 9.86 -7.22 -11.37
CA GLN A 28 10.24 -5.91 -11.92
C GLN A 28 10.84 -6.04 -13.31
N ALA A 29 11.80 -6.94 -13.48
CA ALA A 29 12.45 -7.19 -14.77
C ALA A 29 11.43 -7.57 -15.86
N LYS A 30 10.40 -8.33 -15.47
CA LYS A 30 9.39 -8.80 -16.42
C LYS A 30 8.34 -7.75 -16.80
N TYR A 31 7.91 -6.92 -15.83
CA TYR A 31 6.71 -6.11 -16.00
C TYR A 31 6.90 -4.60 -15.83
N LEU A 32 7.95 -4.14 -15.14
CA LEU A 32 8.09 -2.75 -14.73
C LEU A 32 9.35 -2.07 -15.28
N GLU A 33 10.32 -2.84 -15.78
CA GLU A 33 11.52 -2.27 -16.38
C GLU A 33 11.20 -1.63 -17.74
N ASN A 34 11.94 -0.56 -18.05
CA ASN A 34 11.92 0.16 -19.34
C ASN A 34 10.62 0.94 -19.65
N THR A 35 9.70 1.06 -18.71
CA THR A 35 8.49 1.88 -18.87
C THR A 35 8.24 2.71 -17.62
N TYR A 36 7.47 3.79 -17.77
CA TYR A 36 7.02 4.55 -16.61
C TYR A 36 6.07 3.69 -15.78
N SER A 37 6.48 3.30 -14.57
CA SER A 37 5.67 2.45 -13.71
C SER A 37 4.87 3.25 -12.70
N ILE A 38 3.57 3.01 -12.66
CA ILE A 38 2.63 3.60 -11.71
C ILE A 38 2.17 2.52 -10.75
N GLY A 39 2.46 2.69 -9.47
CA GLY A 39 1.93 1.85 -8.41
C GLY A 39 0.52 2.29 -8.04
N VAL A 40 -0.39 1.34 -7.90
CA VAL A 40 -1.77 1.57 -7.43
C VAL A 40 -2.02 0.66 -6.25
N HIS A 41 -2.29 1.24 -5.09
CA HIS A 41 -2.70 0.47 -3.93
C HIS A 41 -4.15 0.80 -3.56
N ILE A 42 -5.03 -0.13 -3.82
CA ILE A 42 -6.46 -0.02 -3.52
C ILE A 42 -6.92 -1.19 -2.64
N ARG A 43 -7.45 -0.86 -1.46
CA ARG A 43 -8.02 -1.82 -0.52
C ARG A 43 -9.52 -1.81 -0.62
N GLY A 44 -10.13 -2.98 -0.84
CA GLY A 44 -11.57 -3.14 -0.98
C GLY A 44 -12.23 -3.86 0.20
N THR A 45 -11.47 -4.59 1.03
CA THR A 45 -12.00 -5.35 2.16
C THR A 45 -11.76 -4.63 3.48
N ASP A 46 -12.64 -4.91 4.48
CA ASP A 46 -12.42 -4.59 5.90
C ASP A 46 -12.14 -3.09 6.20
N PHE A 47 -12.92 -2.22 5.59
CA PHE A 47 -12.82 -0.78 5.78
C PHE A 47 -13.72 -0.29 6.91
N SER A 48 -13.23 -0.34 8.15
CA SER A 48 -14.00 0.12 9.32
C SER A 48 -13.72 1.58 9.74
N TYR A 49 -12.62 2.17 9.28
CA TYR A 49 -12.11 3.46 9.76
C TYR A 49 -12.07 4.58 8.70
N ALA A 50 -12.17 4.24 7.43
CA ALA A 50 -12.23 5.21 6.33
C ALA A 50 -13.19 4.72 5.25
N LYS A 51 -13.86 5.65 4.54
CA LYS A 51 -14.66 5.29 3.37
C LYS A 51 -13.71 4.78 2.28
N PRO A 52 -13.97 3.60 1.68
CA PRO A 52 -13.20 3.14 0.54
C PRO A 52 -13.28 4.16 -0.61
N THR A 53 -12.17 4.41 -1.26
CA THR A 53 -12.16 5.15 -2.53
C THR A 53 -12.47 4.16 -3.64
N SER A 54 -13.39 4.51 -4.54
CA SER A 54 -13.81 3.62 -5.62
C SER A 54 -12.71 3.44 -6.67
N PRO A 55 -12.68 2.32 -7.41
CA PRO A 55 -11.76 2.13 -8.53
C PRO A 55 -11.86 3.24 -9.58
N GLU A 56 -13.07 3.74 -9.86
CA GLU A 56 -13.32 4.80 -10.84
C GLU A 56 -12.58 6.09 -10.45
N THR A 57 -12.61 6.45 -9.17
CA THR A 57 -11.87 7.63 -8.67
C THR A 57 -10.35 7.48 -8.87
N TYR A 58 -9.81 6.27 -8.69
CA TYR A 58 -8.40 6.00 -9.01
C TYR A 58 -8.14 6.14 -10.50
N ILE A 59 -8.99 5.58 -11.34
CA ILE A 59 -8.88 5.62 -12.81
C ILE A 59 -8.87 7.06 -13.31
N GLU A 60 -9.81 7.89 -12.86
CA GLU A 60 -9.86 9.31 -13.19
C GLU A 60 -8.55 10.05 -12.82
N ALA A 61 -8.05 9.80 -11.61
CA ALA A 61 -6.81 10.43 -11.16
C ALA A 61 -5.58 9.93 -11.93
N ILE A 62 -5.57 8.67 -12.37
CA ILE A 62 -4.51 8.12 -13.21
C ILE A 62 -4.53 8.77 -14.59
N HIS A 63 -5.69 8.88 -15.25
CA HIS A 63 -5.80 9.57 -16.53
C HIS A 63 -5.33 11.01 -16.44
N HIS A 64 -5.79 11.75 -15.43
CA HIS A 64 -5.33 13.13 -15.19
C HIS A 64 -3.81 13.22 -15.03
N HIS A 65 -3.20 12.32 -14.25
CA HIS A 65 -1.76 12.28 -14.06
C HIS A 65 -1.00 11.99 -15.37
N LEU A 66 -1.50 11.05 -16.16
CA LEU A 66 -0.92 10.69 -17.47
C LEU A 66 -0.96 11.88 -18.42
N ASP A 67 -2.09 12.56 -18.51
CA ASP A 67 -2.32 13.70 -19.38
C ASP A 67 -1.47 14.92 -19.00
N GLU A 68 -1.47 15.29 -17.69
CA GLU A 68 -0.68 16.41 -17.19
C GLU A 68 0.82 16.22 -17.43
N ASN A 69 1.32 15.00 -17.26
CA ASN A 69 2.73 14.69 -17.42
C ASN A 69 3.08 14.19 -18.82
N LYS A 70 2.11 14.14 -19.76
CA LYS A 70 2.27 13.71 -21.14
C LYS A 70 2.88 12.30 -21.28
N ILE A 71 2.52 11.41 -20.33
CA ILE A 71 3.01 10.04 -20.29
C ILE A 71 2.18 9.18 -21.24
N LYS A 72 2.81 8.64 -22.27
CA LYS A 72 2.16 7.77 -23.29
C LYS A 72 2.42 6.29 -23.05
N GLU A 73 3.63 5.97 -22.61
CA GLU A 73 4.06 4.60 -22.33
C GLU A 73 4.23 4.40 -20.83
N PHE A 74 3.43 3.50 -20.28
CA PHE A 74 3.42 3.20 -18.85
C PHE A 74 2.95 1.78 -18.57
N ASN A 75 3.28 1.29 -17.38
CA ASN A 75 2.70 0.09 -16.78
C ASN A 75 2.10 0.43 -15.42
N LEU A 76 0.96 -0.17 -15.12
CA LEU A 76 0.34 -0.11 -13.80
C LEU A 76 0.70 -1.37 -13.01
N PHE A 77 1.29 -1.19 -11.83
CA PHE A 77 1.37 -2.24 -10.83
C PHE A 77 0.22 -2.10 -9.85
N LEU A 78 -0.72 -3.04 -9.88
CA LEU A 78 -1.92 -3.03 -9.04
C LEU A 78 -1.76 -3.96 -7.83
N ALA A 79 -1.64 -3.38 -6.65
CA ALA A 79 -1.71 -4.08 -5.37
C ALA A 79 -3.11 -3.90 -4.77
N THR A 80 -3.85 -5.00 -4.70
CA THR A 80 -5.22 -5.01 -4.17
C THR A 80 -5.52 -6.32 -3.46
N ASP A 81 -6.44 -6.30 -2.52
CA ASP A 81 -6.96 -7.45 -1.80
C ASP A 81 -8.26 -8.03 -2.40
N GLN A 82 -8.75 -7.46 -3.54
CA GLN A 82 -9.97 -7.92 -4.22
C GLN A 82 -9.73 -8.25 -5.70
N VAL A 83 -10.28 -9.39 -6.13
CA VAL A 83 -10.19 -9.85 -7.54
C VAL A 83 -10.92 -8.89 -8.48
N GLN A 84 -12.09 -8.40 -8.10
CA GLN A 84 -12.95 -7.54 -8.91
C GLN A 84 -12.25 -6.24 -9.35
N PHE A 85 -11.33 -5.73 -8.55
CA PHE A 85 -10.60 -4.53 -8.92
C PHE A 85 -9.59 -4.78 -10.05
N ILE A 86 -9.05 -6.00 -10.14
CA ILE A 86 -8.19 -6.38 -11.27
C ILE A 86 -8.97 -6.26 -12.58
N GLU A 87 -10.16 -6.85 -12.64
CA GLU A 87 -11.00 -6.85 -13.84
C GLU A 87 -11.35 -5.42 -14.28
N VAL A 88 -11.66 -4.54 -13.33
CA VAL A 88 -11.96 -3.12 -13.61
C VAL A 88 -10.75 -2.41 -14.22
N PHE A 89 -9.57 -2.60 -13.64
CA PHE A 89 -8.34 -1.95 -14.12
C PHE A 89 -7.87 -2.54 -15.46
N GLU A 90 -7.95 -3.87 -15.66
CA GLU A 90 -7.57 -4.51 -16.92
C GLU A 90 -8.49 -4.08 -18.07
N LYS A 91 -9.79 -3.86 -17.80
CA LYS A 91 -10.74 -3.34 -18.77
C LYS A 91 -10.42 -1.90 -19.20
N GLU A 92 -10.02 -1.06 -18.25
CA GLU A 92 -9.70 0.36 -18.50
C GLU A 92 -8.32 0.55 -19.14
N PHE A 93 -7.34 -0.23 -18.70
CA PHE A 93 -5.95 -0.13 -19.17
C PHE A 93 -5.48 -1.45 -19.80
N PRO A 94 -6.05 -1.87 -20.95
CA PRO A 94 -5.77 -3.18 -21.53
C PRO A 94 -4.29 -3.35 -21.87
N GLY A 95 -3.72 -4.46 -21.40
CA GLY A 95 -2.31 -4.80 -21.60
C GLY A 95 -1.29 -3.94 -20.83
N ARG A 96 -1.77 -3.05 -19.96
CA ARG A 96 -0.92 -2.15 -19.14
C ARG A 96 -0.89 -2.52 -17.65
N VAL A 97 -1.77 -3.43 -17.20
CA VAL A 97 -1.91 -3.79 -15.79
C VAL A 97 -1.08 -5.03 -15.47
N SER A 98 -0.31 -4.95 -14.42
CA SER A 98 0.39 -6.08 -13.83
C SER A 98 0.09 -6.16 -12.34
N TYR A 99 0.05 -7.37 -11.80
CA TYR A 99 -0.17 -7.61 -10.38
C TYR A 99 0.57 -8.87 -9.96
N TYR A 100 1.06 -8.87 -8.73
CA TYR A 100 1.67 -10.07 -8.17
C TYR A 100 0.59 -11.13 -7.90
N ASN A 101 0.93 -12.41 -8.03
CA ASN A 101 0.00 -13.51 -7.75
C ASN A 101 -0.19 -13.70 -6.24
N ALA A 102 -0.78 -12.69 -5.60
CA ALA A 102 -1.10 -12.65 -4.18
C ALA A 102 -2.49 -13.24 -3.91
N ILE A 103 -2.72 -13.63 -2.66
CA ILE A 103 -4.02 -14.09 -2.19
C ILE A 103 -4.99 -12.90 -2.18
N ARG A 104 -6.15 -13.07 -2.82
CA ARG A 104 -7.20 -12.06 -2.92
C ARG A 104 -8.55 -12.60 -2.53
N SER A 105 -9.44 -11.70 -2.19
CA SER A 105 -10.81 -11.99 -1.85
C SER A 105 -11.72 -11.84 -3.08
N GLU A 106 -12.65 -12.76 -3.23
CA GLU A 106 -13.77 -12.67 -4.18
C GLU A 106 -15.00 -12.00 -3.55
N ASN A 107 -14.94 -11.72 -2.26
CA ASN A 107 -16.01 -11.13 -1.47
C ASN A 107 -15.48 -9.99 -0.56
N HIS A 108 -16.19 -9.62 0.49
CA HIS A 108 -15.78 -8.56 1.41
C HIS A 108 -14.93 -9.03 2.59
N VAL A 109 -14.61 -10.33 2.67
CA VAL A 109 -13.78 -10.87 3.74
C VAL A 109 -12.30 -10.66 3.42
N ALA A 110 -11.59 -9.97 4.29
CA ALA A 110 -10.17 -9.70 4.06
C ALA A 110 -9.34 -10.99 4.05
N PRO A 111 -8.35 -11.11 3.14
CA PRO A 111 -7.53 -12.33 2.99
C PRO A 111 -6.85 -12.81 4.26
N PHE A 112 -6.54 -11.91 5.20
CA PHE A 112 -5.92 -12.30 6.46
C PHE A 112 -6.84 -13.14 7.37
N HIS A 113 -8.16 -13.10 7.15
CA HIS A 113 -9.14 -13.95 7.85
C HIS A 113 -9.27 -15.36 7.25
N PHE A 114 -8.71 -15.64 6.08
CA PHE A 114 -8.78 -16.95 5.46
C PHE A 114 -8.02 -17.99 6.30
N LYS A 115 -8.73 -19.01 6.80
CA LYS A 115 -8.15 -20.02 7.69
C LYS A 115 -7.35 -21.08 6.93
N ASP A 116 -7.73 -21.33 5.68
CA ASP A 116 -7.16 -22.39 4.84
C ASP A 116 -5.88 -21.96 4.12
N VAL A 117 -5.41 -20.75 4.38
CA VAL A 117 -4.21 -20.20 3.75
C VAL A 117 -3.11 -20.01 4.78
N ASN A 118 -1.90 -20.46 4.44
CA ASN A 118 -0.73 -20.30 5.28
C ASN A 118 -0.45 -18.81 5.59
N ASN A 119 -0.30 -18.48 6.87
CA ASN A 119 -0.04 -17.11 7.33
C ASN A 119 1.27 -16.53 6.79
N TYR A 120 2.30 -17.37 6.62
CA TYR A 120 3.55 -16.96 6.00
C TYR A 120 3.30 -16.44 4.58
N LYS A 121 2.54 -17.19 3.76
CA LYS A 121 2.20 -16.77 2.39
C LYS A 121 1.46 -15.44 2.35
N LYS A 122 0.49 -15.24 3.25
CA LYS A 122 -0.23 -13.96 3.37
C LYS A 122 0.72 -12.79 3.65
N GLY A 123 1.64 -12.97 4.61
CA GLY A 123 2.62 -11.95 4.97
C GLY A 123 3.64 -11.70 3.85
N GLU A 124 4.11 -12.74 3.18
CA GLU A 124 5.01 -12.65 2.04
C GLU A 124 4.39 -11.85 0.89
N ASP A 125 3.13 -12.14 0.53
CA ASP A 125 2.41 -11.45 -0.55
C ASP A 125 2.29 -9.95 -0.27
N VAL A 126 1.88 -9.59 0.94
CA VAL A 126 1.77 -8.19 1.36
C VAL A 126 3.14 -7.48 1.32
N LEU A 127 4.21 -8.17 1.76
CA LEU A 127 5.56 -7.61 1.71
C LEU A 127 6.05 -7.41 0.27
N ILE A 128 5.77 -8.35 -0.63
CA ILE A 128 6.11 -8.23 -2.04
C ILE A 128 5.36 -7.04 -2.67
N ASP A 129 4.06 -6.89 -2.41
CA ASP A 129 3.27 -5.75 -2.88
C ASP A 129 3.87 -4.41 -2.38
N MET A 130 4.24 -4.32 -1.10
CA MET A 130 4.88 -3.12 -0.54
C MET A 130 6.20 -2.78 -1.25
N LEU A 131 7.04 -3.79 -1.50
CA LEU A 131 8.34 -3.63 -2.17
C LEU A 131 8.15 -3.20 -3.63
N LEU A 132 7.23 -3.83 -4.37
CA LEU A 132 6.93 -3.48 -5.76
C LEU A 132 6.37 -2.07 -5.87
N LEU A 133 5.42 -1.69 -5.01
CA LEU A 133 4.90 -0.32 -4.95
C LEU A 133 6.00 0.70 -4.67
N SER A 134 6.94 0.39 -3.78
CA SER A 134 8.03 1.31 -3.42
C SER A 134 9.02 1.55 -4.57
N ASN A 135 9.05 0.65 -5.56
CA ASN A 135 9.94 0.71 -6.72
C ASN A 135 9.29 1.35 -7.96
N CYS A 136 8.02 1.74 -7.88
CA CYS A 136 7.36 2.51 -8.94
C CYS A 136 7.84 3.96 -8.97
N GLN A 137 7.62 4.67 -10.10
CA GLN A 137 7.95 6.09 -10.23
C GLN A 137 6.87 6.99 -9.63
N PHE A 138 5.62 6.55 -9.58
CA PHE A 138 4.53 7.27 -8.94
C PHE A 138 3.59 6.29 -8.23
N LEU A 139 2.94 6.72 -7.15
CA LEU A 139 2.06 5.89 -6.35
C LEU A 139 0.70 6.55 -6.14
N PHE A 140 -0.37 5.86 -6.52
CA PHE A 140 -1.73 6.17 -6.08
C PHE A 140 -2.11 5.28 -4.90
N LYS A 141 -2.53 5.87 -3.78
CA LYS A 141 -2.87 5.12 -2.58
C LYS A 141 -4.03 5.74 -1.79
N GLY A 142 -4.79 4.88 -1.13
CA GLY A 142 -5.78 5.27 -0.12
C GLY A 142 -5.25 5.17 1.32
N ALA A 143 -6.19 5.23 2.27
CA ALA A 143 -5.91 5.17 3.71
C ALA A 143 -5.60 3.74 4.18
N ALA A 144 -4.53 3.13 3.72
CA ALA A 144 -4.12 1.80 4.12
C ALA A 144 -2.63 1.70 4.39
N ALA A 145 -2.25 0.80 5.31
CA ALA A 145 -0.88 0.65 5.78
C ALA A 145 0.11 0.26 4.67
N VAL A 146 -0.32 -0.58 3.71
CA VAL A 146 0.54 -1.08 2.61
C VAL A 146 1.11 0.07 1.78
N GLY A 147 0.26 0.98 1.32
CA GLY A 147 0.71 2.15 0.54
C GLY A 147 1.58 3.11 1.35
N GLU A 148 1.30 3.30 2.64
CA GLU A 148 2.14 4.16 3.50
C GLU A 148 3.49 3.52 3.80
N TYR A 149 3.54 2.19 3.95
CA TYR A 149 4.79 1.47 4.15
C TYR A 149 5.68 1.51 2.88
N ALA A 150 5.09 1.47 1.68
CA ALA A 150 5.83 1.69 0.44
C ALA A 150 6.55 3.06 0.44
N LEU A 151 5.91 4.11 0.96
CA LEU A 151 6.53 5.44 1.14
C LEU A 151 7.60 5.48 2.24
N TRP A 152 7.59 4.57 3.20
CA TRP A 152 8.70 4.41 4.16
C TRP A 152 9.89 3.68 3.55
N LEU A 153 9.63 2.72 2.68
CA LEU A 153 10.68 2.05 1.90
C LEU A 153 11.35 3.03 0.94
N ASN A 154 10.56 3.90 0.29
CA ASN A 154 11.02 4.93 -0.61
C ASN A 154 10.43 6.31 -0.25
N PRO A 155 11.07 7.09 0.65
CA PRO A 155 10.53 8.38 1.12
C PRO A 155 10.46 9.47 0.04
N THR A 156 11.14 9.29 -1.09
CA THR A 156 11.17 10.22 -2.23
C THR A 156 10.14 9.89 -3.29
N LEU A 157 9.43 8.75 -3.15
CA LEU A 157 8.38 8.35 -4.07
C LEU A 157 7.24 9.37 -4.07
N SER A 158 6.98 9.96 -5.24
CA SER A 158 5.84 10.86 -5.44
C SER A 158 4.54 10.07 -5.34
N CYS A 159 3.53 10.64 -4.70
CA CYS A 159 2.25 9.95 -4.54
C CYS A 159 1.05 10.89 -4.57
N TYR A 160 -0.06 10.35 -5.05
CA TYR A 160 -1.40 10.87 -4.84
C TYR A 160 -2.08 10.08 -3.71
N ASP A 161 -2.55 10.77 -2.67
CA ASP A 161 -3.08 10.14 -1.47
C ASP A 161 -4.55 10.50 -1.26
N PHE A 162 -5.44 9.60 -1.69
CA PHE A 162 -6.89 9.77 -1.56
C PHE A 162 -7.39 9.89 -0.11
N ALA A 163 -6.61 9.39 0.86
CA ALA A 163 -6.96 9.55 2.25
C ALA A 163 -6.94 11.02 2.69
N LEU A 164 -6.10 11.84 2.07
CA LEU A 164 -6.00 13.26 2.36
C LEU A 164 -7.26 14.01 1.97
N GLU A 165 -7.79 13.73 0.79
CA GLU A 165 -8.99 14.37 0.28
C GLU A 165 -10.20 14.00 1.13
N SER A 166 -10.35 12.72 1.42
CA SER A 166 -11.45 12.25 2.25
C SER A 166 -11.40 12.81 3.69
N ASP A 167 -10.23 13.08 4.21
CA ASP A 167 -10.05 13.69 5.53
C ASP A 167 -10.31 15.21 5.51
N ILE A 168 -9.99 15.89 4.41
CA ILE A 168 -10.33 17.30 4.20
C ILE A 168 -11.86 17.46 4.12
N GLU A 169 -12.53 16.66 3.29
CA GLU A 169 -13.98 16.69 3.13
C GLU A 169 -14.74 16.43 4.44
N ARG A 170 -14.18 15.60 5.32
CA ARG A 170 -14.76 15.30 6.63
C ARG A 170 -14.38 16.28 7.73
N GLY A 171 -13.62 17.33 7.42
CA GLY A 171 -13.07 18.25 8.42
C GLY A 171 -12.00 17.62 9.30
N ARG A 172 -11.44 16.47 8.91
CA ARG A 172 -10.36 15.80 9.63
C ARG A 172 -9.00 16.33 9.19
N TYR A 173 -7.97 15.99 9.94
CA TYR A 173 -6.62 16.37 9.59
C TYR A 173 -6.12 15.67 8.34
N SER A 174 -5.56 16.46 7.45
CA SER A 174 -4.84 15.98 6.29
C SER A 174 -3.60 15.19 6.71
N LEU A 175 -3.41 14.00 6.16
CA LEU A 175 -2.22 13.19 6.34
C LEU A 175 -0.94 13.91 5.85
N ARG A 176 -1.04 14.81 4.85
CA ARG A 176 0.06 15.70 4.41
C ARG A 176 0.58 16.57 5.53
N LYS A 177 -0.31 17.08 6.39
CA LYS A 177 0.08 17.89 7.55
C LYS A 177 0.60 17.05 8.71
N GLY A 178 0.85 15.77 8.46
CA GLY A 178 1.29 14.84 9.48
C GLY A 178 0.17 14.42 10.43
N ALA A 179 -1.05 14.26 9.92
CA ALA A 179 -2.22 13.92 10.72
C ALA A 179 -2.12 12.54 11.38
N PHE A 180 -1.34 11.62 10.83
CA PHE A 180 -0.90 10.46 11.61
C PHE A 180 -0.22 10.88 12.92
N PHE A 181 0.20 12.14 13.01
CA PHE A 181 1.01 12.67 14.10
C PHE A 181 0.59 14.07 14.54
N LYS A 182 -0.46 14.66 13.96
CA LYS A 182 -1.01 15.89 14.46
C LYS A 182 -1.94 15.55 15.61
N ILE A 183 -1.41 15.70 16.78
CA ILE A 183 -2.15 15.65 18.04
C ILE A 183 -2.85 16.99 18.15
N ASP A 184 -4.18 16.98 18.14
CA ASP A 184 -4.93 18.14 18.62
C ASP A 184 -4.79 18.15 20.14
N LEU A 185 -3.98 19.06 20.63
CA LEU A 185 -3.68 19.20 22.06
C LEU A 185 -4.90 19.68 22.87
N GLY A 186 -5.97 20.09 22.19
CA GLY A 186 -7.23 20.51 22.82
C GLY A 186 -8.08 19.38 23.38
N ASP A 187 -7.91 18.15 22.88
CA ASP A 187 -8.70 16.98 23.29
C ASP A 187 -7.84 15.79 23.71
N LYS A 188 -7.66 15.62 25.03
CA LYS A 188 -6.88 14.52 25.62
C LYS A 188 -7.42 13.13 25.28
N GLY A 189 -8.72 12.99 25.00
CA GLY A 189 -9.35 11.74 24.59
C GLY A 189 -8.93 11.32 23.17
N SER A 190 -8.85 12.28 22.27
CA SER A 190 -8.41 12.08 20.88
C SER A 190 -6.95 11.61 20.77
N MET A 191 -6.08 12.05 21.69
CA MET A 191 -4.68 11.65 21.74
C MET A 191 -4.54 10.15 22.05
N LYS A 192 -5.29 9.63 23.02
CA LYS A 192 -5.26 8.22 23.42
C LYS A 192 -5.74 7.28 22.31
N LEU A 193 -6.80 7.67 21.61
CA LEU A 193 -7.31 6.90 20.45
C LEU A 193 -6.31 6.86 19.29
N LYS A 194 -5.64 7.97 18.98
CA LYS A 194 -4.68 8.06 17.88
C LYS A 194 -3.39 7.27 18.16
N ILE A 195 -2.90 7.33 19.39
CA ILE A 195 -1.75 6.51 19.81
C ILE A 195 -2.10 5.03 19.77
N THR A 196 -3.28 4.64 20.21
CA THR A 196 -3.76 3.25 20.17
C THR A 196 -3.88 2.73 18.72
N TYR A 197 -4.37 3.57 17.81
CA TYR A 197 -4.46 3.22 16.39
C TYR A 197 -3.08 3.02 15.75
N ILE A 198 -2.15 3.94 15.98
CA ILE A 198 -0.76 3.82 15.50
C ILE A 198 -0.12 2.56 16.09
N GLN A 199 -0.31 2.30 17.38
CA GLN A 199 0.20 1.09 18.03
C GLN A 199 -0.44 -0.18 17.48
N GLN A 200 -1.73 -0.17 17.12
CA GLN A 200 -2.42 -1.30 16.49
C GLN A 200 -1.89 -1.56 15.08
N VAL A 201 -1.75 -0.53 14.26
CA VAL A 201 -1.19 -0.65 12.90
C VAL A 201 0.25 -1.13 12.96
N PHE A 202 1.08 -0.57 13.85
CA PHE A 202 2.45 -1.03 14.09
C PHE A 202 2.49 -2.47 14.61
N ARG A 203 1.61 -2.84 15.52
CA ARG A 203 1.54 -4.21 16.06
C ARG A 203 1.13 -5.20 14.97
N GLN A 204 0.14 -4.87 14.14
CA GLN A 204 -0.27 -5.72 13.03
C GLN A 204 0.83 -5.90 11.98
N ILE A 205 1.55 -4.83 11.64
CA ILE A 205 2.70 -4.90 10.72
C ILE A 205 3.83 -5.72 11.36
N LEU A 206 4.16 -5.48 12.63
CA LEU A 206 5.21 -6.20 13.35
C LEU A 206 4.86 -7.68 13.56
N GLU A 207 3.60 -8.02 13.84
CA GLU A 207 3.16 -9.41 13.96
C GLU A 207 3.22 -10.14 12.62
N GLN A 208 2.81 -9.49 11.53
CA GLN A 208 2.95 -10.06 10.19
C GLN A 208 4.42 -10.22 9.79
N VAL A 209 5.26 -9.27 10.16
CA VAL A 209 6.72 -9.34 9.93
C VAL A 209 7.38 -10.39 10.82
N LYS A 210 7.00 -10.51 12.11
CA LYS A 210 7.50 -11.56 13.00
C LYS A 210 7.20 -12.96 12.48
N LEU A 211 6.00 -13.21 11.96
CA LEU A 211 5.63 -14.50 11.36
C LEU A 211 6.50 -14.87 10.15
N ILE A 212 7.11 -13.88 9.49
CA ILE A 212 8.08 -14.08 8.41
C ILE A 212 9.47 -14.47 8.96
N PHE A 213 9.80 -14.07 10.19
CA PHE A 213 11.15 -14.23 10.77
C PHE A 213 11.29 -15.36 11.80
N GLU A 214 10.20 -15.79 12.45
CA GLU A 214 10.26 -16.76 13.56
C GLU A 214 10.30 -18.25 13.13
N LYS A 215 10.15 -18.57 11.83
CA LYS A 215 10.15 -19.98 11.36
C LYS A 215 11.49 -20.54 10.88
N ASP A 216 12.60 -19.87 11.11
CA ASP A 216 13.93 -20.36 10.72
C ASP A 216 14.75 -20.92 11.91
N HIS A 217 14.09 -21.28 13.02
CA HIS A 217 14.77 -21.86 14.20
C HIS A 217 14.20 -23.22 14.62
N ASP A 218 13.51 -23.94 13.72
CA ASP A 218 13.20 -25.37 13.89
C ASP A 218 13.72 -26.18 12.70
#